data_f49d8cb33e583eb53b8a96fe81dc81a7
#
_entry.id   f49d8cb33e583eb53b8a96fe81dc81a7
#
_cell.length_a   1.000
_cell.length_b   1.000
_cell.length_c   1.000
_cell.angle_alpha   90.00
_cell.angle_beta   90.00
_cell.angle_gamma   90.00
#
_symmetry.space_group_name_H-M   'P 1'
#
loop_
_entity.id
_entity.type
_entity.pdbx_description
1 polymer ?
#
loop_
_entity_poly.entity_id
_entity_poly.type
_entity_poly.pdbx_seq_one_letter_code
_entity_poly.pdbx_strand_id
1 'polypeptide(L)'
;MGVEVEFFAICMPGYTITRRIVQPHELIAERGERFTVDQSIGTEYDSMVFYTVREALFLLKSGLRKFFLKRYLYSRQAKIESVAFLGGWKDRFAGTHFHIAFGPSGIPKKQAEKLAEHIHDHIPFLIALCANSPVWRGKLTKYASNRFLLGSEEYCCVTKRGDLDRYHYDEINYNKRGRKPPTLELRVCDSNIPEYLAAALVMLKAIAQACIKGRRISNVCRHENYLIARENAAREGVKATLFWKDKKLSVPKYLDLLFKYYRKEIEGMDVPDELLDVFKLLKIGINGAEIVRRSCRSLRRSHPRGWERHFGKKYALAIEELLDGHTLRVFARELGVRLPVTDRVKLG
;
A
#
# COMPACT_ATOMS: atom_id res chain seq x y z
N MET A 1 2.61 -10.90 10.79
CA MET A 1 2.84 -10.21 9.50
C MET A 1 3.71 -8.99 9.74
N GLY A 2 4.44 -8.51 8.73
CA GLY A 2 5.24 -7.29 8.77
C GLY A 2 5.06 -6.50 7.46
N VAL A 3 5.48 -5.24 7.47
CA VAL A 3 5.37 -4.34 6.32
C VAL A 3 6.65 -3.53 6.19
N GLU A 4 7.16 -3.43 4.97
CA GLU A 4 8.20 -2.48 4.59
C GLU A 4 7.52 -1.36 3.78
N VAL A 5 7.74 -0.10 4.17
CA VAL A 5 7.13 1.06 3.53
C VAL A 5 8.21 2.02 3.05
N GLU A 6 8.35 2.14 1.75
CA GLU A 6 9.21 3.14 1.11
C GLU A 6 8.48 4.49 1.03
N PHE A 7 9.19 5.60 1.16
CA PHE A 7 8.57 6.92 1.08
C PHE A 7 9.53 8.03 0.60
N PHE A 8 8.93 9.10 0.06
CA PHE A 8 9.63 10.29 -0.33
C PHE A 8 9.79 11.27 0.84
N ALA A 9 10.82 12.10 0.79
CA ALA A 9 10.96 13.25 1.69
C ALA A 9 10.28 14.49 1.11
N ILE A 10 9.71 15.32 1.98
CA ILE A 10 9.24 16.68 1.66
C ILE A 10 10.25 17.67 2.21
N CYS A 11 10.94 18.40 1.35
CA CYS A 11 12.07 19.24 1.70
C CYS A 11 11.73 20.73 1.70
N MET A 12 12.26 21.47 2.69
CA MET A 12 12.19 22.91 2.81
C MET A 12 13.31 23.62 2.01
N PRO A 13 13.12 24.89 1.61
CA PRO A 13 11.95 25.75 1.88
C PRO A 13 10.79 25.58 0.87
N GLY A 14 10.97 24.76 -0.15
CA GLY A 14 10.03 24.68 -1.28
C GLY A 14 8.92 23.64 -1.12
N TYR A 15 8.84 22.88 -0.04
CA TYR A 15 7.95 21.71 0.12
C TYR A 15 8.08 20.73 -1.06
N THR A 16 9.31 20.54 -1.54
CA THR A 16 9.58 19.70 -2.71
C THR A 16 9.57 18.23 -2.29
N ILE A 17 8.69 17.44 -2.91
CA ILE A 17 8.67 15.99 -2.75
C ILE A 17 9.80 15.40 -3.61
N THR A 18 10.72 14.68 -2.98
CA THR A 18 11.90 14.15 -3.66
C THR A 18 12.46 12.92 -2.94
N ARG A 19 13.27 12.14 -3.66
CA ARG A 19 14.12 11.13 -3.06
C ARG A 19 15.13 11.80 -2.13
N ARG A 20 15.25 11.31 -0.91
CA ARG A 20 16.33 11.69 -0.01
C ARG A 20 16.67 10.55 0.93
N ILE A 21 17.94 10.22 0.98
CA ILE A 21 18.45 9.25 1.94
C ILE A 21 18.61 9.98 3.27
N VAL A 22 17.89 9.51 4.28
CA VAL A 22 18.13 9.85 5.68
C VAL A 22 18.99 8.73 6.24
N GLN A 23 20.13 9.08 6.85
CA GLN A 23 21.03 8.05 7.36
C GLN A 23 20.37 7.28 8.50
N PRO A 24 20.21 5.95 8.38
CA PRO A 24 19.33 5.19 9.26
C PRO A 24 19.94 4.82 10.61
N HIS A 25 21.27 4.89 10.77
CA HIS A 25 21.94 4.43 11.99
C HIS A 25 21.55 5.18 13.26
N GLU A 26 20.92 6.33 13.12
CA GLU A 26 20.42 7.12 14.24
C GLU A 26 18.89 7.04 14.40
N LEU A 27 18.22 6.39 13.44
CA LEU A 27 16.80 6.08 13.49
C LEU A 27 16.59 4.63 13.97
N ILE A 28 17.39 4.19 14.94
CA ILE A 28 17.25 2.85 15.50
C ILE A 28 15.86 2.74 16.11
N ALA A 29 15.11 1.84 15.54
CA ALA A 29 13.79 1.52 15.97
C ALA A 29 13.83 0.62 17.20
N GLU A 30 12.91 0.86 18.10
CA GLU A 30 12.71 0.00 19.25
C GLU A 30 12.00 -1.28 18.83
N ARG A 31 12.24 -2.39 19.56
CA ARG A 31 11.46 -3.62 19.44
C ARG A 31 11.38 -4.28 18.06
N GLY A 32 12.43 -4.20 17.24
CA GLY A 32 12.51 -4.90 15.95
C GLY A 32 11.94 -4.15 14.75
N GLU A 33 11.36 -2.96 14.93
CA GLU A 33 11.15 -2.02 13.83
C GLU A 33 12.46 -1.30 13.49
N ARG A 34 12.59 -0.75 12.29
CA ARG A 34 13.76 0.05 11.92
C ARG A 34 13.46 0.94 10.71
N PHE A 35 14.24 2.00 10.60
CA PHE A 35 14.35 2.78 9.38
C PHE A 35 15.61 2.33 8.64
N THR A 36 15.47 1.97 7.37
CA THR A 36 16.54 1.50 6.50
C THR A 36 16.69 2.43 5.30
N VAL A 37 17.64 2.11 4.42
CA VAL A 37 17.82 2.81 3.16
C VAL A 37 17.54 1.86 2.02
N ASP A 38 16.53 2.16 1.22
CA ASP A 38 16.41 1.63 -0.12
C ASP A 38 17.18 2.49 -1.10
N GLN A 39 18.01 1.86 -1.96
CA GLN A 39 18.86 2.60 -2.90
C GLN A 39 18.07 3.33 -3.99
N SER A 40 16.87 2.85 -4.31
CA SER A 40 16.04 3.41 -5.36
C SER A 40 15.31 4.67 -4.92
N ILE A 41 14.76 4.68 -3.70
CA ILE A 41 13.88 5.74 -3.19
C ILE A 41 14.46 6.55 -2.04
N GLY A 42 15.29 5.98 -1.21
CA GLY A 42 15.91 6.61 -0.05
C GLY A 42 15.53 5.96 1.25
N THR A 43 14.53 6.49 1.96
CA THR A 43 14.16 5.95 3.27
C THR A 43 13.05 4.91 3.18
N GLU A 44 13.23 3.84 3.93
CA GLU A 44 12.28 2.76 4.10
C GLU A 44 12.04 2.52 5.59
N TYR A 45 10.81 2.22 5.95
CA TYR A 45 10.40 1.81 7.29
C TYR A 45 10.05 0.33 7.32
N ASP A 46 10.81 -0.46 8.06
CA ASP A 46 10.50 -1.86 8.39
C ASP A 46 9.68 -1.86 9.69
N SER A 47 8.45 -2.34 9.63
CA SER A 47 7.57 -2.39 10.79
C SER A 47 7.96 -3.49 11.78
N MET A 48 7.44 -3.38 12.99
CA MET A 48 7.33 -4.52 13.90
C MET A 48 6.43 -5.61 13.31
N VAL A 49 6.50 -6.80 13.88
CA VAL A 49 5.58 -7.89 13.57
C VAL A 49 4.20 -7.60 14.16
N PHE A 50 3.15 -7.74 13.36
CA PHE A 50 1.76 -7.61 13.78
C PHE A 50 1.08 -8.96 13.91
N TYR A 51 0.24 -9.11 14.93
CA TYR A 51 -0.61 -10.29 15.11
C TYR A 51 -2.07 -10.01 14.79
N THR A 52 -2.54 -8.78 14.95
CA THR A 52 -3.89 -8.34 14.61
C THR A 52 -3.89 -7.19 13.63
N VAL A 53 -5.01 -6.96 12.93
CA VAL A 53 -5.14 -5.82 12.00
C VAL A 53 -5.30 -4.49 12.73
N ARG A 54 -5.88 -4.51 13.92
CA ARG A 54 -5.96 -3.35 14.82
C ARG A 54 -4.57 -2.91 15.27
N GLU A 55 -3.76 -3.88 15.71
CA GLU A 55 -2.36 -3.66 16.06
C GLU A 55 -1.57 -3.13 14.87
N ALA A 56 -1.76 -3.71 13.66
CA ALA A 56 -1.08 -3.25 12.44
C ALA A 56 -1.34 -1.77 12.16
N LEU A 57 -2.60 -1.31 12.20
CA LEU A 57 -2.94 0.09 11.97
C LEU A 57 -2.30 1.01 13.01
N PHE A 58 -2.38 0.63 14.30
CA PHE A 58 -1.79 1.41 15.39
C PHE A 58 -0.26 1.50 15.27
N LEU A 59 0.41 0.35 15.06
CA LEU A 59 1.87 0.30 15.00
C LEU A 59 2.43 0.96 13.73
N LEU A 60 1.73 0.88 12.60
CA LEU A 60 2.13 1.62 11.40
C LEU A 60 2.07 3.14 11.66
N LYS A 61 0.96 3.66 12.21
CA LYS A 61 0.84 5.08 12.54
C LYS A 61 1.92 5.50 13.54
N SER A 62 2.05 4.81 14.66
CA SER A 62 3.00 5.16 15.72
C SER A 62 4.46 4.99 15.29
N GLY A 63 4.78 3.95 14.53
CA GLY A 63 6.12 3.71 14.00
C GLY A 63 6.54 4.78 12.99
N LEU A 64 5.70 5.06 12.01
CA LEU A 64 5.96 6.11 11.03
C LEU A 64 6.02 7.50 11.67
N ARG A 65 5.24 7.76 12.73
CA ARG A 65 5.33 9.00 13.51
C ARG A 65 6.71 9.20 14.16
N LYS A 66 7.37 8.13 14.56
CA LYS A 66 8.73 8.22 15.15
C LYS A 66 9.75 8.85 14.19
N PHE A 67 9.55 8.71 12.89
CA PHE A 67 10.38 9.41 11.90
C PHE A 67 10.34 10.93 12.13
N PHE A 68 9.15 11.50 12.37
CA PHE A 68 8.98 12.94 12.63
C PHE A 68 9.65 13.38 13.93
N LEU A 69 9.52 12.59 14.99
CA LEU A 69 10.13 12.90 16.29
C LEU A 69 11.67 12.91 16.19
N LYS A 70 12.24 11.91 15.52
CA LYS A 70 13.71 11.83 15.32
C LYS A 70 14.20 12.87 14.31
N ARG A 71 13.40 13.23 13.31
CA ARG A 71 13.68 14.31 12.37
C ARG A 71 13.97 15.62 13.07
N TYR A 72 13.32 15.92 14.19
CA TYR A 72 13.54 17.17 14.90
C TYR A 72 15.01 17.36 15.31
N LEU A 73 15.70 16.29 15.62
CA LEU A 73 17.16 16.27 15.88
C LEU A 73 17.98 16.50 14.59
N TYR A 74 17.46 16.07 13.43
CA TYR A 74 18.11 16.17 12.12
C TYR A 74 17.65 17.35 11.27
N SER A 75 16.49 17.93 11.52
CA SER A 75 15.91 19.01 10.70
C SER A 75 16.83 20.23 10.56
N ARG A 76 17.69 20.45 11.53
CA ARG A 76 18.73 21.50 11.46
C ARG A 76 19.77 21.26 10.39
N GLN A 77 20.05 19.99 10.04
CA GLN A 77 21.07 19.60 9.04
C GLN A 77 20.47 19.21 7.70
N ALA A 78 19.29 18.57 7.67
CA ALA A 78 18.75 17.91 6.47
C ALA A 78 17.68 18.72 5.73
N LYS A 79 17.14 19.81 6.27
CA LYS A 79 16.06 20.62 5.67
C LYS A 79 14.83 19.78 5.23
N ILE A 80 14.57 18.65 5.92
CA ILE A 80 13.40 17.80 5.69
C ILE A 80 12.26 18.30 6.56
N GLU A 81 11.10 18.56 5.96
CA GLU A 81 9.90 18.97 6.68
C GLU A 81 9.02 17.79 7.04
N SER A 82 8.77 16.92 6.11
CA SER A 82 7.83 15.82 6.28
C SER A 82 8.14 14.70 5.30
N VAL A 83 7.26 13.69 5.22
CA VAL A 83 7.34 12.57 4.30
C VAL A 83 6.09 12.45 3.44
N ALA A 84 6.21 11.77 2.29
CA ALA A 84 5.08 11.50 1.42
C ALA A 84 5.04 10.01 1.04
N PHE A 85 3.96 9.35 1.43
CA PHE A 85 3.64 7.98 1.08
C PHE A 85 2.89 7.98 -0.25
N LEU A 86 3.63 8.04 -1.34
CA LEU A 86 3.15 8.06 -2.71
C LEU A 86 3.86 6.97 -3.50
N GLY A 87 3.14 6.21 -4.30
CA GLY A 87 3.74 5.15 -5.12
C GLY A 87 4.61 5.67 -6.27
N GLY A 88 4.56 6.98 -6.58
CA GLY A 88 5.40 7.60 -7.61
C GLY A 88 5.36 9.11 -7.55
N TRP A 89 6.51 9.72 -7.83
CA TRP A 89 6.68 11.16 -7.96
C TRP A 89 7.94 11.43 -8.81
N LYS A 90 7.99 12.54 -9.53
CA LYS A 90 9.10 12.85 -10.45
C LYS A 90 9.52 11.63 -11.29
N ASP A 91 10.68 11.06 -11.03
CA ASP A 91 11.33 9.98 -11.79
C ASP A 91 11.56 8.69 -10.97
N ARG A 92 10.91 8.56 -9.82
CA ARG A 92 11.05 7.42 -8.90
C ARG A 92 9.72 6.83 -8.49
N PHE A 93 9.76 5.56 -8.14
CA PHE A 93 8.64 4.81 -7.57
C PHE A 93 8.97 4.37 -6.15
N ALA A 94 7.96 4.32 -5.32
CA ALA A 94 8.01 3.79 -3.97
C ALA A 94 6.93 2.74 -3.79
N GLY A 95 7.28 1.62 -3.17
CA GLY A 95 6.39 0.51 -2.92
C GLY A 95 6.10 0.28 -1.44
N THR A 96 5.26 -0.71 -1.21
CA THR A 96 5.05 -1.33 0.08
C THR A 96 5.12 -2.83 -0.09
N HIS A 97 5.92 -3.49 0.76
CA HIS A 97 6.09 -4.93 0.76
C HIS A 97 5.45 -5.53 2.00
N PHE A 98 4.67 -6.59 1.81
CA PHE A 98 4.03 -7.30 2.92
C PHE A 98 4.74 -8.63 3.15
N HIS A 99 5.11 -8.89 4.39
CA HIS A 99 5.74 -10.14 4.82
C HIS A 99 4.78 -10.99 5.64
N ILE A 100 4.52 -12.22 5.20
CA ILE A 100 3.60 -13.14 5.85
C ILE A 100 4.38 -14.34 6.37
N ALA A 101 4.21 -14.63 7.66
CA ALA A 101 4.72 -15.83 8.33
C ALA A 101 3.61 -16.48 9.15
N PHE A 102 3.74 -17.78 9.46
CA PHE A 102 2.76 -18.52 10.25
C PHE A 102 3.17 -18.72 11.71
N GLY A 103 4.30 -18.16 12.11
CA GLY A 103 4.82 -18.20 13.46
C GLY A 103 6.20 -17.54 13.58
N PRO A 104 6.80 -17.56 14.76
CA PRO A 104 8.12 -16.96 15.00
C PRO A 104 9.24 -17.56 14.15
N SER A 105 9.13 -18.83 13.77
CA SER A 105 10.08 -19.54 12.89
C SER A 105 9.89 -19.24 11.40
N GLY A 106 8.91 -18.38 11.03
CA GLY A 106 8.63 -18.03 9.65
C GLY A 106 7.56 -18.90 9.00
N ILE A 107 7.66 -19.09 7.68
CA ILE A 107 6.77 -19.93 6.88
C ILE A 107 7.60 -20.99 6.12
N PRO A 108 7.31 -22.30 6.25
CA PRO A 108 7.92 -23.33 5.43
C PRO A 108 7.63 -23.14 3.94
N LYS A 109 8.60 -23.46 3.06
CA LYS A 109 8.48 -23.22 1.61
C LYS A 109 7.20 -23.79 1.00
N LYS A 110 6.85 -25.06 1.28
CA LYS A 110 5.60 -25.68 0.78
C LYS A 110 4.33 -24.94 1.23
N GLN A 111 4.34 -24.36 2.43
CA GLN A 111 3.20 -23.56 2.92
C GLN A 111 3.19 -22.18 2.26
N ALA A 112 4.36 -21.60 1.97
CA ALA A 112 4.49 -20.35 1.23
C ALA A 112 3.98 -20.51 -0.21
N GLU A 113 4.34 -21.60 -0.90
CA GLU A 113 3.85 -21.94 -2.24
C GLU A 113 2.32 -22.07 -2.24
N LYS A 114 1.75 -22.82 -1.31
CA LYS A 114 0.30 -22.95 -1.18
C LYS A 114 -0.39 -21.60 -0.91
N LEU A 115 0.18 -20.77 -0.04
CA LEU A 115 -0.36 -19.45 0.26
C LEU A 115 -0.25 -18.51 -0.96
N ALA A 116 0.87 -18.57 -1.69
CA ALA A 116 1.07 -17.80 -2.92
C ALA A 116 -0.02 -18.12 -3.96
N GLU A 117 -0.37 -19.40 -4.15
CA GLU A 117 -1.47 -19.81 -5.04
C GLU A 117 -2.83 -19.22 -4.59
N HIS A 118 -3.09 -19.16 -3.28
CA HIS A 118 -4.32 -18.55 -2.75
C HIS A 118 -4.39 -17.05 -2.99
N ILE A 119 -3.25 -16.35 -2.97
CA ILE A 119 -3.17 -14.90 -3.12
C ILE A 119 -3.11 -14.47 -4.59
N HIS A 120 -2.45 -15.23 -5.45
CA HIS A 120 -2.05 -14.83 -6.80
C HIS A 120 -3.15 -14.10 -7.58
N ASP A 121 -4.32 -14.71 -7.77
CA ASP A 121 -5.38 -14.11 -8.59
C ASP A 121 -6.20 -13.03 -7.86
N HIS A 122 -5.81 -12.68 -6.64
CA HIS A 122 -6.29 -11.50 -5.93
C HIS A 122 -5.33 -10.30 -6.03
N ILE A 123 -4.13 -10.47 -6.60
CA ILE A 123 -3.16 -9.39 -6.81
C ILE A 123 -3.76 -8.20 -7.56
N PRO A 124 -4.50 -8.35 -8.66
CA PRO A 124 -5.12 -7.22 -9.34
C PRO A 124 -6.04 -6.39 -8.44
N PHE A 125 -6.74 -7.04 -7.50
CA PHE A 125 -7.55 -6.33 -6.51
C PHE A 125 -6.68 -5.55 -5.51
N LEU A 126 -5.58 -6.13 -5.03
CA LEU A 126 -4.63 -5.46 -4.13
C LEU A 126 -3.99 -4.24 -4.81
N ILE A 127 -3.64 -4.35 -6.10
CA ILE A 127 -3.16 -3.22 -6.90
C ILE A 127 -4.24 -2.12 -6.97
N ALA A 128 -5.50 -2.46 -7.26
CA ALA A 128 -6.59 -1.49 -7.33
C ALA A 128 -6.86 -0.80 -5.98
N LEU A 129 -6.76 -1.54 -4.87
CA LEU A 129 -6.90 -1.03 -3.50
C LEU A 129 -5.77 -0.06 -3.16
N CYS A 130 -4.53 -0.45 -3.42
CA CYS A 130 -3.33 0.26 -2.98
C CYS A 130 -2.78 1.24 -4.02
N ALA A 131 -3.38 1.38 -5.22
CA ALA A 131 -2.90 2.31 -6.24
C ALA A 131 -2.83 3.75 -5.67
N ASN A 132 -1.63 4.35 -5.76
CA ASN A 132 -1.33 5.66 -5.19
C ASN A 132 -0.21 6.41 -5.94
N SER A 133 -0.06 6.18 -7.24
CA SER A 133 0.95 6.87 -8.06
C SER A 133 0.38 7.54 -9.31
N PRO A 134 -0.64 8.45 -9.17
CA PRO A 134 -1.23 9.10 -10.33
C PRO A 134 -0.38 10.24 -10.92
N VAL A 135 0.73 10.60 -10.27
CA VAL A 135 1.66 11.64 -10.73
C VAL A 135 2.97 11.00 -11.19
N TRP A 136 3.46 11.42 -12.34
CA TRP A 136 4.73 11.00 -12.89
C TRP A 136 5.43 12.13 -13.62
N ARG A 137 6.73 12.35 -13.36
CA ARG A 137 7.53 13.44 -13.95
C ARG A 137 6.86 14.81 -13.84
N GLY A 138 6.32 15.12 -12.64
CA GLY A 138 5.62 16.37 -12.39
C GLY A 138 4.30 16.55 -13.14
N LYS A 139 3.78 15.49 -13.77
CA LYS A 139 2.51 15.52 -14.50
C LYS A 139 1.48 14.59 -13.88
N LEU A 140 0.28 15.10 -13.70
CA LEU A 140 -0.86 14.26 -13.35
C LEU A 140 -1.26 13.43 -14.56
N THR A 141 -1.15 12.11 -14.44
CA THR A 141 -1.49 11.15 -15.49
C THR A 141 -2.95 10.69 -15.37
N LYS A 142 -3.42 9.94 -16.36
CA LYS A 142 -4.70 9.25 -16.31
C LYS A 142 -4.65 7.96 -15.49
N TYR A 143 -3.46 7.44 -15.19
CA TYR A 143 -3.25 6.16 -14.55
C TYR A 143 -3.35 6.25 -13.01
N ALA A 144 -3.84 5.17 -12.37
CA ALA A 144 -3.93 5.08 -10.92
C ALA A 144 -2.59 4.68 -10.30
N SER A 145 -1.86 3.76 -10.95
CA SER A 145 -0.50 3.39 -10.57
C SER A 145 0.45 3.46 -11.77
N ASN A 146 1.27 4.50 -11.82
CA ASN A 146 2.37 4.58 -12.78
C ASN A 146 3.49 3.60 -12.43
N ARG A 147 3.66 3.22 -11.16
CA ARG A 147 4.67 2.24 -10.71
C ARG A 147 4.48 0.91 -11.44
N PHE A 148 3.25 0.40 -11.51
CA PHE A 148 2.96 -0.87 -12.20
C PHE A 148 3.01 -0.79 -13.72
N LEU A 149 2.76 0.38 -14.29
CA LEU A 149 2.77 0.54 -15.76
C LEU A 149 4.14 0.84 -16.34
N LEU A 150 4.98 1.54 -15.58
CA LEU A 150 6.26 2.06 -16.06
C LEU A 150 7.47 1.48 -15.33
N GLY A 151 7.28 0.87 -14.16
CA GLY A 151 8.33 0.33 -13.31
C GLY A 151 8.18 -1.15 -12.98
N SER A 152 7.21 -1.87 -13.57
CA SER A 152 6.94 -3.25 -13.17
C SER A 152 8.12 -4.20 -13.45
N GLU A 153 8.90 -3.98 -14.50
CA GLU A 153 10.07 -4.80 -14.82
C GLU A 153 11.21 -4.61 -13.81
N GLU A 154 11.29 -3.43 -13.18
CA GLU A 154 12.36 -3.10 -12.23
C GLU A 154 11.95 -3.34 -10.77
N TYR A 155 10.64 -3.22 -10.43
CA TYR A 155 10.19 -3.16 -9.05
C TYR A 155 9.15 -4.20 -8.67
N CYS A 156 8.45 -4.80 -9.65
CA CYS A 156 7.35 -5.74 -9.40
C CYS A 156 7.05 -6.56 -10.66
N CYS A 157 7.91 -7.55 -10.93
CA CYS A 157 7.77 -8.42 -12.11
C CYS A 157 6.56 -9.34 -11.98
N VAL A 158 5.89 -9.59 -13.11
CA VAL A 158 4.73 -10.49 -13.15
C VAL A 158 5.14 -11.90 -12.77
N THR A 159 4.41 -12.51 -11.85
CA THR A 159 4.58 -13.92 -11.44
C THR A 159 3.49 -14.80 -12.07
N LYS A 160 3.85 -15.96 -12.59
CA LYS A 160 2.85 -16.97 -12.95
C LYS A 160 2.43 -17.72 -11.69
N ARG A 161 1.15 -18.16 -11.65
CA ARG A 161 0.70 -19.02 -10.55
C ARG A 161 1.55 -20.29 -10.48
N GLY A 162 1.98 -20.64 -9.26
CA GLY A 162 2.86 -21.76 -9.00
C GLY A 162 4.34 -21.47 -9.16
N ASP A 163 4.71 -20.32 -9.72
CA ASP A 163 6.10 -19.86 -9.76
C ASP A 163 6.41 -19.04 -8.51
N LEU A 164 7.28 -19.56 -7.67
CA LEU A 164 7.81 -18.87 -6.51
C LEU A 164 9.34 -18.96 -6.57
N ASP A 165 10.05 -17.87 -6.24
CA ASP A 165 11.53 -17.79 -6.22
C ASP A 165 12.26 -17.73 -7.57
N ARG A 166 11.68 -17.15 -8.59
CA ARG A 166 12.42 -16.93 -9.84
C ARG A 166 13.31 -15.69 -9.79
N TYR A 167 12.76 -14.60 -9.25
CA TYR A 167 13.46 -13.33 -9.26
C TYR A 167 13.08 -12.48 -8.03
N HIS A 168 14.09 -11.79 -7.49
CA HIS A 168 13.92 -10.98 -6.27
C HIS A 168 12.83 -9.90 -6.39
N TYR A 169 12.59 -9.39 -7.57
CA TYR A 169 11.59 -8.36 -7.84
C TYR A 169 10.24 -8.92 -8.33
N ASP A 170 10.01 -10.22 -8.18
CA ASP A 170 8.71 -10.81 -8.45
C ASP A 170 7.64 -10.25 -7.50
N GLU A 171 6.41 -10.13 -7.99
CA GLU A 171 5.28 -9.63 -7.20
C GLU A 171 4.92 -10.52 -5.99
N ILE A 172 5.29 -11.80 -6.04
CA ILE A 172 5.29 -12.73 -4.91
C ILE A 172 6.65 -13.41 -4.85
N ASN A 173 7.28 -13.37 -3.68
CA ASN A 173 8.61 -13.92 -3.47
C ASN A 173 8.70 -14.69 -2.13
N TYR A 174 9.46 -15.79 -2.10
CA TYR A 174 9.82 -16.48 -0.86
C TYR A 174 11.10 -15.85 -0.30
N ASN A 175 10.92 -14.92 0.64
CA ASN A 175 12.04 -14.19 1.24
C ASN A 175 12.69 -15.03 2.35
N LYS A 176 13.86 -15.61 2.05
CA LYS A 176 14.72 -16.34 2.99
C LYS A 176 16.11 -15.74 2.95
N ARG A 177 16.31 -14.60 3.61
CA ARG A 177 17.59 -13.89 3.61
C ARG A 177 18.22 -13.83 4.99
N GLY A 178 19.50 -14.17 5.05
CA GLY A 178 20.30 -14.08 6.27
C GLY A 178 19.74 -14.92 7.41
N ARG A 179 19.71 -14.33 8.61
CA ARG A 179 19.24 -14.99 9.84
C ARG A 179 17.76 -14.70 10.16
N LYS A 180 17.06 -13.93 9.33
CA LYS A 180 15.64 -13.63 9.53
C LYS A 180 14.79 -14.88 9.25
N PRO A 181 13.70 -15.11 9.98
CA PRO A 181 12.74 -16.16 9.65
C PRO A 181 12.20 -15.97 8.23
N PRO A 182 12.02 -17.06 7.45
CA PRO A 182 11.51 -16.94 6.08
C PRO A 182 10.07 -16.46 6.05
N THR A 183 9.76 -15.61 5.07
CA THR A 183 8.43 -15.04 4.85
C THR A 183 8.00 -15.17 3.40
N LEU A 184 6.68 -15.20 3.16
CA LEU A 184 6.13 -14.89 1.84
C LEU A 184 6.05 -13.36 1.72
N GLU A 185 6.77 -12.80 0.76
CA GLU A 185 6.80 -11.38 0.47
C GLU A 185 5.91 -11.06 -0.72
N LEU A 186 5.07 -10.01 -0.57
CA LEU A 186 4.27 -9.44 -1.66
C LEU A 186 4.68 -8.00 -1.90
N ARG A 187 4.98 -7.66 -3.15
CA ARG A 187 5.49 -6.35 -3.60
C ARG A 187 4.46 -5.54 -4.40
N VAL A 188 3.18 -5.88 -4.27
CA VAL A 188 2.08 -5.48 -5.15
C VAL A 188 1.36 -4.19 -4.75
N CYS A 189 1.89 -3.43 -3.80
CA CYS A 189 1.28 -2.17 -3.38
C CYS A 189 2.19 -0.97 -3.68
N ASP A 190 1.60 0.11 -4.17
CA ASP A 190 2.25 1.41 -4.12
C ASP A 190 2.49 1.81 -2.66
N SER A 191 3.48 2.64 -2.39
CA SER A 191 3.59 3.30 -1.11
C SER A 191 2.32 4.07 -0.81
N ASN A 192 1.78 3.87 0.39
CA ASN A 192 0.47 4.42 0.77
C ASN A 192 0.41 4.74 2.26
N ILE A 193 -0.62 5.47 2.66
CA ILE A 193 -0.90 5.77 4.06
C ILE A 193 -1.36 4.52 4.83
N PRO A 194 -1.17 4.50 6.16
CA PRO A 194 -1.43 3.32 7.00
C PRO A 194 -2.79 2.66 6.82
N GLU A 195 -3.84 3.43 6.58
CA GLU A 195 -5.20 2.91 6.42
C GLU A 195 -5.36 1.98 5.21
N TYR A 196 -4.81 2.35 4.06
CA TYR A 196 -4.85 1.51 2.87
C TYR A 196 -3.97 0.27 3.01
N LEU A 197 -2.81 0.41 3.67
CA LEU A 197 -1.91 -0.70 3.94
C LEU A 197 -2.54 -1.70 4.91
N ALA A 198 -3.15 -1.21 5.99
CA ALA A 198 -3.86 -2.05 6.95
C ALA A 198 -5.11 -2.71 6.33
N ALA A 199 -5.82 -2.03 5.43
CA ALA A 199 -6.93 -2.63 4.67
C ALA A 199 -6.43 -3.78 3.75
N ALA A 200 -5.27 -3.63 3.10
CA ALA A 200 -4.65 -4.74 2.36
C ALA A 200 -4.29 -5.91 3.28
N LEU A 201 -3.77 -5.63 4.49
CA LEU A 201 -3.49 -6.65 5.51
C LEU A 201 -4.75 -7.41 5.96
N VAL A 202 -5.93 -6.75 6.05
CA VAL A 202 -7.21 -7.46 6.31
C VAL A 202 -7.43 -8.55 5.27
N MET A 203 -7.31 -8.22 3.99
CA MET A 203 -7.52 -9.19 2.90
C MET A 203 -6.47 -10.29 2.91
N LEU A 204 -5.20 -9.93 3.02
CA LEU A 204 -4.10 -10.90 3.05
C LEU A 204 -4.21 -11.86 4.24
N LYS A 205 -4.58 -11.35 5.41
CA LYS A 205 -4.78 -12.17 6.60
C LYS A 205 -6.00 -13.10 6.47
N ALA A 206 -7.10 -12.62 5.88
CA ALA A 206 -8.27 -13.46 5.62
C ALA A 206 -7.93 -14.62 4.66
N ILE A 207 -7.20 -14.34 3.59
CA ILE A 207 -6.73 -15.35 2.64
C ILE A 207 -5.78 -16.35 3.34
N ALA A 208 -4.81 -15.86 4.13
CA ALA A 208 -3.85 -16.69 4.84
C ALA A 208 -4.56 -17.62 5.86
N GLN A 209 -5.51 -17.10 6.63
CA GLN A 209 -6.29 -17.89 7.59
C GLN A 209 -7.13 -18.97 6.87
N ALA A 210 -7.73 -18.64 5.74
CA ALA A 210 -8.47 -19.62 4.93
C ALA A 210 -7.53 -20.72 4.38
N CYS A 211 -6.33 -20.35 3.93
CA CYS A 211 -5.31 -21.29 3.49
C CYS A 211 -4.86 -22.25 4.60
N ILE A 212 -4.58 -21.70 5.81
CA ILE A 212 -4.19 -22.51 6.99
C ILE A 212 -5.30 -23.48 7.38
N LYS A 213 -6.58 -23.07 7.29
CA LYS A 213 -7.76 -23.94 7.53
C LYS A 213 -8.02 -24.96 6.42
N GLY A 214 -7.16 -25.04 5.41
CA GLY A 214 -7.29 -25.99 4.30
C GLY A 214 -8.45 -25.70 3.34
N ARG A 215 -8.98 -24.47 3.33
CA ARG A 215 -10.03 -24.08 2.38
C ARG A 215 -9.50 -24.13 0.95
N ARG A 216 -10.41 -24.34 0.00
CA ARG A 216 -10.06 -24.30 -1.43
C ARG A 216 -9.71 -22.87 -1.87
N ILE A 217 -8.87 -22.74 -2.89
CA ILE A 217 -8.57 -21.47 -3.54
C ILE A 217 -9.87 -20.83 -4.03
N SER A 218 -10.11 -19.58 -3.65
CA SER A 218 -11.37 -18.87 -3.93
C SER A 218 -11.47 -18.42 -5.39
N ASN A 219 -10.36 -17.97 -5.94
CA ASN A 219 -10.27 -17.43 -7.29
C ASN A 219 -9.15 -18.13 -8.07
N VAL A 220 -9.48 -18.63 -9.26
CA VAL A 220 -8.55 -19.24 -10.20
C VAL A 220 -8.91 -18.70 -11.57
N CYS A 221 -7.99 -17.94 -12.19
CA CYS A 221 -8.17 -17.34 -13.50
C CYS A 221 -7.15 -17.88 -14.51
N ARG A 222 -7.48 -17.83 -15.79
CA ARG A 222 -6.50 -18.01 -16.86
C ARG A 222 -5.45 -16.90 -16.78
N HIS A 223 -4.21 -17.22 -17.13
CA HIS A 223 -3.11 -16.28 -17.01
C HIS A 223 -3.33 -14.99 -17.83
N GLU A 224 -3.92 -15.09 -19.02
CA GLU A 224 -4.27 -13.94 -19.86
C GLU A 224 -5.25 -13.00 -19.16
N ASN A 225 -6.26 -13.54 -18.47
CA ASN A 225 -7.22 -12.76 -17.70
C ASN A 225 -6.57 -12.12 -16.48
N TYR A 226 -5.61 -12.80 -15.86
CA TYR A 226 -4.81 -12.22 -14.79
C TYR A 226 -4.00 -11.00 -15.28
N LEU A 227 -3.29 -11.11 -16.41
CA LEU A 227 -2.51 -10.02 -17.00
C LEU A 227 -3.40 -8.82 -17.34
N ILE A 228 -4.55 -9.06 -17.99
CA ILE A 228 -5.54 -8.03 -18.31
C ILE A 228 -6.04 -7.33 -17.03
N ALA A 229 -6.40 -8.09 -15.99
CA ALA A 229 -6.87 -7.54 -14.72
C ALA A 229 -5.80 -6.69 -14.03
N ARG A 230 -4.55 -7.16 -14.03
CA ARG A 230 -3.40 -6.47 -13.45
C ARG A 230 -3.15 -5.13 -14.13
N GLU A 231 -3.14 -5.10 -15.45
CA GLU A 231 -3.00 -3.88 -16.24
C GLU A 231 -4.16 -2.91 -16.01
N ASN A 232 -5.41 -3.40 -16.05
CA ASN A 232 -6.60 -2.60 -15.75
C ASN A 232 -6.53 -1.97 -14.35
N ALA A 233 -6.13 -2.75 -13.35
CA ALA A 233 -5.98 -2.26 -11.97
C ALA A 233 -4.95 -1.13 -11.88
N ALA A 234 -3.82 -1.27 -12.56
CA ALA A 234 -2.80 -0.22 -12.60
C ALA A 234 -3.27 1.04 -13.36
N ARG A 235 -3.99 0.87 -14.47
CA ARG A 235 -4.52 1.98 -15.26
C ARG A 235 -5.66 2.71 -14.57
N GLU A 236 -6.66 1.97 -14.11
CA GLU A 236 -7.97 2.50 -13.72
C GLU A 236 -8.22 2.49 -12.20
N GLY A 237 -7.39 1.75 -11.43
CA GLY A 237 -7.53 1.63 -9.99
C GLY A 237 -8.91 1.09 -9.61
N VAL A 238 -9.64 1.85 -8.82
CA VAL A 238 -10.98 1.47 -8.33
C VAL A 238 -12.06 1.32 -9.41
N LYS A 239 -11.80 1.78 -10.63
CA LYS A 239 -12.71 1.64 -11.79
C LYS A 239 -12.37 0.45 -12.66
N ALA A 240 -11.35 -0.31 -12.30
CA ALA A 240 -10.86 -1.43 -13.09
C ALA A 240 -11.90 -2.54 -13.24
N THR A 241 -11.78 -3.25 -14.36
CA THR A 241 -12.41 -4.55 -14.56
C THR A 241 -11.44 -5.64 -14.13
N LEU A 242 -11.85 -6.45 -13.18
CA LEU A 242 -11.12 -7.59 -12.65
C LEU A 242 -11.78 -8.90 -13.08
N PHE A 243 -11.15 -10.04 -12.73
CA PHE A 243 -11.71 -11.34 -13.05
C PHE A 243 -11.84 -12.22 -11.78
N TRP A 244 -12.99 -12.85 -11.62
CA TRP A 244 -13.24 -13.88 -10.62
C TRP A 244 -13.66 -15.15 -11.33
N LYS A 245 -12.82 -16.18 -11.30
CA LYS A 245 -13.04 -17.44 -12.07
C LYS A 245 -13.39 -17.16 -13.54
N ASP A 246 -12.54 -16.33 -14.17
CA ASP A 246 -12.67 -15.85 -15.55
C ASP A 246 -13.91 -14.98 -15.87
N LYS A 247 -14.77 -14.67 -14.89
CA LYS A 247 -15.89 -13.73 -15.07
C LYS A 247 -15.44 -12.30 -14.79
N LYS A 248 -15.74 -11.38 -15.71
CA LYS A 248 -15.47 -9.95 -15.57
C LYS A 248 -16.32 -9.32 -14.48
N LEU A 249 -15.71 -8.59 -13.57
CA LEU A 249 -16.36 -7.88 -12.46
C LEU A 249 -15.75 -6.49 -12.28
N SER A 250 -16.56 -5.52 -11.87
CA SER A 250 -16.04 -4.25 -11.34
C SER A 250 -15.40 -4.45 -9.97
N VAL A 251 -14.50 -3.57 -9.56
CA VAL A 251 -13.86 -3.61 -8.23
C VAL A 251 -14.89 -3.70 -7.08
N PRO A 252 -16.01 -2.92 -7.07
CA PRO A 252 -17.03 -3.07 -6.03
C PRO A 252 -17.64 -4.47 -5.94
N LYS A 253 -17.99 -5.09 -7.09
CA LYS A 253 -18.55 -6.45 -7.12
C LYS A 253 -17.51 -7.50 -6.72
N TYR A 254 -16.27 -7.30 -7.09
CA TYR A 254 -15.16 -8.16 -6.66
C TYR A 254 -14.96 -8.11 -5.14
N LEU A 255 -15.00 -6.91 -4.56
CA LEU A 255 -14.93 -6.69 -3.12
C LEU A 255 -16.09 -7.40 -2.38
N ASP A 256 -17.31 -7.32 -2.89
CA ASP A 256 -18.46 -8.03 -2.30
C ASP A 256 -18.26 -9.55 -2.30
N LEU A 257 -17.68 -10.11 -3.37
CA LEU A 257 -17.34 -11.53 -3.39
C LEU A 257 -16.25 -11.89 -2.41
N LEU A 258 -15.23 -11.05 -2.25
CA LEU A 258 -14.18 -11.25 -1.24
C LEU A 258 -14.78 -11.28 0.17
N PHE A 259 -15.59 -10.28 0.54
CA PHE A 259 -16.23 -10.22 1.84
C PHE A 259 -17.17 -11.41 2.07
N LYS A 260 -17.96 -11.80 1.06
CA LYS A 260 -18.82 -12.98 1.14
C LYS A 260 -18.03 -14.26 1.34
N TYR A 261 -16.95 -14.46 0.55
CA TYR A 261 -16.15 -15.69 0.60
C TYR A 261 -15.35 -15.83 1.87
N TYR A 262 -14.74 -14.74 2.35
CA TYR A 262 -13.90 -14.71 3.54
C TYR A 262 -14.62 -14.16 4.78
N ARG A 263 -15.96 -14.14 4.79
CA ARG A 263 -16.78 -13.58 5.89
C ARG A 263 -16.33 -14.06 7.26
N LYS A 264 -16.20 -15.39 7.44
CA LYS A 264 -15.82 -15.99 8.73
C LYS A 264 -14.45 -15.54 9.22
N GLU A 265 -13.50 -15.41 8.29
CA GLU A 265 -12.15 -14.94 8.61
C GLU A 265 -12.15 -13.46 8.97
N ILE A 266 -12.89 -12.63 8.22
CA ILE A 266 -12.96 -11.17 8.45
C ILE A 266 -13.70 -10.86 9.76
N GLU A 267 -14.84 -11.48 10.02
CA GLU A 267 -15.61 -11.30 11.27
C GLU A 267 -14.79 -11.71 12.50
N GLY A 268 -13.90 -12.71 12.36
CA GLY A 268 -13.03 -13.17 13.45
C GLY A 268 -11.79 -12.31 13.69
N MET A 269 -11.58 -11.21 12.93
CA MET A 269 -10.35 -10.41 13.02
C MET A 269 -10.47 -9.12 13.84
N ASP A 270 -11.63 -8.77 14.35
CA ASP A 270 -11.88 -7.47 15.00
C ASP A 270 -11.36 -6.30 14.14
N VAL A 271 -11.88 -6.20 12.90
CA VAL A 271 -11.48 -5.16 11.95
C VAL A 271 -11.96 -3.79 12.41
N PRO A 272 -11.08 -2.78 12.61
CA PRO A 272 -11.49 -1.45 13.00
C PRO A 272 -12.45 -0.80 11.98
N ASP A 273 -13.43 -0.02 12.45
CA ASP A 273 -14.39 0.70 11.60
C ASP A 273 -13.71 1.60 10.58
N GLU A 274 -12.57 2.18 10.94
CA GLU A 274 -11.73 2.99 10.07
C GLU A 274 -11.27 2.22 8.81
N LEU A 275 -10.95 0.93 8.95
CA LEU A 275 -10.58 0.07 7.81
C LEU A 275 -11.82 -0.39 7.02
N LEU A 276 -12.95 -0.60 7.69
CA LEU A 276 -14.21 -0.85 7.00
C LEU A 276 -14.63 0.37 6.15
N ASP A 277 -14.36 1.60 6.64
CA ASP A 277 -14.61 2.82 5.87
C ASP A 277 -13.73 2.89 4.59
N VAL A 278 -12.48 2.43 4.65
CA VAL A 278 -11.61 2.30 3.45
C VAL A 278 -12.28 1.41 2.39
N PHE A 279 -12.80 0.25 2.77
CA PHE A 279 -13.49 -0.64 1.82
C PHE A 279 -14.79 -0.04 1.28
N LYS A 280 -15.54 0.69 2.12
CA LYS A 280 -16.73 1.41 1.68
C LYS A 280 -16.38 2.51 0.68
N LEU A 281 -15.28 3.25 0.91
CA LEU A 281 -14.76 4.26 -0.02
C LEU A 281 -14.32 3.60 -1.35
N LEU A 282 -13.69 2.44 -1.30
CA LEU A 282 -13.31 1.68 -2.50
C LEU A 282 -14.55 1.31 -3.34
N LYS A 283 -15.64 0.89 -2.70
CA LYS A 283 -16.92 0.59 -3.40
C LYS A 283 -17.51 1.78 -4.15
N ILE A 284 -17.30 2.97 -3.66
CA ILE A 284 -17.79 4.21 -4.29
C ILE A 284 -16.72 4.92 -5.14
N GLY A 285 -15.66 4.21 -5.47
CA GLY A 285 -14.66 4.65 -6.44
C GLY A 285 -13.56 5.55 -5.88
N ILE A 286 -13.17 5.38 -4.61
CA ILE A 286 -12.14 6.19 -3.97
C ILE A 286 -11.04 5.30 -3.36
N ASN A 287 -9.80 5.51 -3.81
CA ASN A 287 -8.57 4.99 -3.21
C ASN A 287 -7.54 6.13 -3.05
N GLY A 288 -6.32 5.81 -2.65
CA GLY A 288 -5.24 6.79 -2.49
C GLY A 288 -4.98 7.60 -3.76
N ALA A 289 -4.91 6.94 -4.92
CA ALA A 289 -4.71 7.61 -6.21
C ALA A 289 -5.80 8.62 -6.54
N GLU A 290 -7.06 8.32 -6.21
CA GLU A 290 -8.18 9.23 -6.48
C GLU A 290 -8.15 10.45 -5.53
N ILE A 291 -7.75 10.27 -4.26
CA ILE A 291 -7.56 11.38 -3.32
C ILE A 291 -6.46 12.32 -3.83
N VAL A 292 -5.27 11.77 -4.16
CA VAL A 292 -4.15 12.53 -4.72
C VAL A 292 -4.56 13.23 -6.02
N ARG A 293 -5.25 12.51 -6.92
CA ARG A 293 -5.70 13.07 -8.21
C ARG A 293 -6.64 14.25 -8.04
N ARG A 294 -7.62 14.17 -7.14
CA ARG A 294 -8.56 15.26 -6.86
C ARG A 294 -7.85 16.48 -6.28
N SER A 295 -6.94 16.27 -5.32
CA SER A 295 -6.12 17.33 -4.75
C SER A 295 -5.27 18.02 -5.83
N CYS A 296 -4.51 17.26 -6.62
CA CYS A 296 -3.67 17.80 -7.69
C CYS A 296 -4.48 18.54 -8.76
N ARG A 297 -5.65 18.04 -9.15
CA ARG A 297 -6.54 18.74 -10.12
C ARG A 297 -7.03 20.08 -9.58
N SER A 298 -7.44 20.14 -8.31
CA SER A 298 -7.86 21.36 -7.65
C SER A 298 -6.72 22.37 -7.60
N LEU A 299 -5.53 21.94 -7.16
CA LEU A 299 -4.35 22.81 -7.04
C LEU A 299 -3.86 23.30 -8.41
N ARG A 300 -3.89 22.50 -9.45
CA ARG A 300 -3.53 22.93 -10.81
C ARG A 300 -4.46 23.99 -11.37
N ARG A 301 -5.72 24.02 -10.95
CA ARG A 301 -6.68 25.09 -11.33
C ARG A 301 -6.43 26.39 -10.56
N SER A 302 -6.20 26.29 -9.25
CA SER A 302 -6.00 27.46 -8.38
C SER A 302 -4.57 28.00 -8.44
N HIS A 303 -3.58 27.16 -8.70
CA HIS A 303 -2.15 27.50 -8.72
C HIS A 303 -1.48 26.83 -9.93
N PRO A 304 -1.75 27.27 -11.18
CA PRO A 304 -1.21 26.62 -12.40
C PRO A 304 0.32 26.52 -12.40
N ARG A 305 0.98 27.54 -11.85
CA ARG A 305 2.43 27.53 -11.61
C ARG A 305 2.71 27.19 -10.15
N GLY A 306 3.56 26.17 -9.91
CA GLY A 306 3.98 25.77 -8.56
C GLY A 306 2.95 24.94 -7.78
N TRP A 307 1.97 24.32 -8.42
CA TRP A 307 0.97 23.45 -7.80
C TRP A 307 1.63 22.31 -6.98
N GLU A 308 2.78 21.80 -7.42
CA GLU A 308 3.54 20.75 -6.72
C GLU A 308 3.99 21.19 -5.33
N ARG A 309 4.45 22.44 -5.21
CA ARG A 309 4.83 23.04 -3.91
C ARG A 309 3.63 23.16 -2.98
N HIS A 310 2.49 23.60 -3.50
CA HIS A 310 1.26 23.71 -2.72
C HIS A 310 0.75 22.32 -2.30
N PHE A 311 0.88 21.32 -3.19
CA PHE A 311 0.56 19.94 -2.85
C PHE A 311 1.47 19.41 -1.75
N GLY A 312 2.79 19.57 -1.88
CA GLY A 312 3.76 19.14 -0.85
C GLY A 312 3.49 19.79 0.51
N LYS A 313 3.15 21.10 0.55
CA LYS A 313 2.78 21.78 1.79
C LYS A 313 1.53 21.19 2.43
N LYS A 314 0.46 20.99 1.65
CA LYS A 314 -0.79 20.36 2.14
C LYS A 314 -0.57 18.92 2.58
N TYR A 315 0.24 18.16 1.82
CA TYR A 315 0.54 16.77 2.15
C TYR A 315 1.32 16.66 3.46
N ALA A 316 2.28 17.57 3.71
CA ALA A 316 3.05 17.60 4.94
C ALA A 316 2.14 17.76 6.17
N LEU A 317 1.19 18.70 6.12
CA LEU A 317 0.21 18.90 7.20
C LEU A 317 -0.73 17.70 7.34
N ALA A 318 -1.27 17.22 6.22
CA ALA A 318 -2.21 16.11 6.23
C ALA A 318 -1.62 14.82 6.81
N ILE A 319 -0.36 14.51 6.49
CA ILE A 319 0.27 13.28 6.97
C ILE A 319 0.65 13.36 8.45
N GLU A 320 1.04 14.53 8.95
CA GLU A 320 1.29 14.72 10.37
C GLU A 320 0.01 14.50 11.18
N GLU A 321 -1.10 15.14 10.80
CA GLU A 321 -2.41 14.92 11.42
C GLU A 321 -2.82 13.44 11.40
N LEU A 322 -2.63 12.75 10.27
CA LEU A 322 -2.98 11.34 10.14
C LEU A 322 -2.17 10.46 11.10
N LEU A 323 -0.88 10.69 11.20
CA LEU A 323 0.02 9.92 12.07
C LEU A 323 -0.17 10.28 13.54
N ASP A 324 -0.73 11.45 13.86
CA ASP A 324 -1.14 11.85 15.20
C ASP A 324 -2.48 11.22 15.65
N GLY A 325 -3.06 10.35 14.82
CA GLY A 325 -4.24 9.56 15.16
C GLY A 325 -5.54 10.08 14.52
N HIS A 326 -5.48 11.14 13.72
CA HIS A 326 -6.65 11.59 12.98
C HIS A 326 -7.04 10.60 11.86
N THR A 327 -8.27 10.74 11.39
CA THR A 327 -8.87 9.81 10.41
C THR A 327 -8.46 10.13 8.98
N LEU A 328 -8.63 9.15 8.07
CA LEU A 328 -8.49 9.33 6.63
C LEU A 328 -9.33 10.52 6.09
N ARG A 329 -10.48 10.82 6.72
CA ARG A 329 -11.32 11.95 6.33
C ARG A 329 -10.68 13.29 6.64
N VAL A 330 -9.98 13.41 7.75
CA VAL A 330 -9.18 14.60 8.11
C VAL A 330 -8.03 14.75 7.12
N PHE A 331 -7.27 13.68 6.88
CA PHE A 331 -6.20 13.68 5.87
C PHE A 331 -6.66 14.16 4.49
N ALA A 332 -7.76 13.62 3.99
CA ALA A 332 -8.30 14.02 2.69
C ALA A 332 -8.76 15.50 2.68
N ARG A 333 -9.37 15.97 3.78
CA ARG A 333 -9.80 17.36 3.93
C ARG A 333 -8.63 18.34 3.89
N GLU A 334 -7.53 18.02 4.56
CA GLU A 334 -6.30 18.84 4.52
C GLU A 334 -5.72 18.92 3.09
N LEU A 335 -5.85 17.84 2.32
CA LEU A 335 -5.53 17.84 0.89
C LEU A 335 -6.56 18.59 0.02
N GLY A 336 -7.61 19.15 0.60
CA GLY A 336 -8.69 19.84 -0.10
C GLY A 336 -9.66 18.87 -0.80
N VAL A 337 -9.78 17.64 -0.33
CA VAL A 337 -10.67 16.62 -0.88
C VAL A 337 -11.73 16.24 0.14
N ARG A 338 -12.99 16.51 -0.20
CA ARG A 338 -14.13 16.07 0.62
C ARG A 338 -14.51 14.63 0.24
N LEU A 339 -14.39 13.73 1.22
CA LEU A 339 -14.84 12.35 1.08
C LEU A 339 -16.36 12.25 1.34
N PRO A 340 -17.09 11.44 0.55
CA PRO A 340 -18.52 11.24 0.76
C PRO A 340 -18.78 10.42 2.04
N VAL A 341 -19.98 10.55 2.58
CA VAL A 341 -20.46 9.73 3.70
C VAL A 341 -20.68 8.30 3.21
N THR A 342 -20.27 7.32 4.00
CA THR A 342 -20.26 5.90 3.64
C THR A 342 -21.21 5.03 4.48
N ASP A 343 -22.00 5.61 5.40
CA ASP A 343 -22.84 4.87 6.35
C ASP A 343 -23.86 3.95 5.68
N ARG A 344 -24.33 4.34 4.48
CA ARG A 344 -25.27 3.55 3.67
C ARG A 344 -24.61 2.52 2.77
N VAL A 345 -23.27 2.50 2.70
CA VAL A 345 -22.52 1.57 1.85
C VAL A 345 -22.35 0.24 2.60
N LYS A 346 -22.99 -0.80 2.12
CA LYS A 346 -22.86 -2.15 2.70
C LYS A 346 -21.64 -2.87 2.10
N LEU A 347 -20.93 -3.63 2.92
CA LEU A 347 -19.92 -4.60 2.50
C LEU A 347 -20.58 -5.97 2.44
N GLY A 348 -20.31 -6.75 1.40
CA GLY A 348 -21.00 -7.96 0.95
C GLY A 348 -21.27 -9.09 1.91
#